data_ad77d9ecaf0dcdc4bcdd81a98badd183
#
_entry.id   ad77d9ecaf0dcdc4bcdd81a98badd183
#
_cell.length_a   1.000
_cell.length_b   1.000
_cell.length_c   1.000
_cell.angle_alpha   90.00
_cell.angle_beta   90.00
_cell.angle_gamma   90.00
#
_symmetry.space_group_name_H-M   'P 1'
#
loop_
_entity.id
_entity.type
_entity.pdbx_description
1 polymer ?
#
loop_
_entity_poly.entity_id
_entity_poly.type
_entity_poly.pdbx_seq_one_letter_code
_entity_poly.pdbx_strand_id
1 'polypeptide(L)'
;MTIKKVLSELKKGDYEYVDMRFTDPRGKLQHVSVIASEVDEGFLKSGWMFDGSSIAGWKAINESDMKLMPDLDSGYLDPFYSEKTYCLHCNVVEPETGKLYGRDPRSTAIRAEEHLKKTKIGTKAFFGPEAEFFLFDDVKFSNAMNKVSFEVDAMDASWNTDTSYEMGNMGHSPGVKGGY
;
A
#
# COMPACT_ATOMS: atom_id res chain seq x y z
N MET A 1 -9.21 -1.64 -16.09
CA MET A 1 -10.38 -0.73 -15.95
C MET A 1 -10.18 0.50 -16.85
N THR A 2 -11.22 1.27 -17.20
CA THR A 2 -11.03 2.54 -17.95
C THR A 2 -11.08 3.72 -16.98
N ILE A 3 -10.44 4.83 -17.34
CA ILE A 3 -10.48 6.09 -16.55
C ILE A 3 -11.93 6.50 -16.25
N LYS A 4 -12.82 6.46 -17.25
CA LYS A 4 -14.25 6.77 -17.06
C LYS A 4 -14.92 5.89 -16.01
N LYS A 5 -14.55 4.62 -15.92
CA LYS A 5 -15.10 3.69 -14.93
C LYS A 5 -14.60 4.03 -13.52
N VAL A 6 -13.31 4.34 -13.36
CA VAL A 6 -12.76 4.79 -12.07
C VAL A 6 -13.44 6.07 -11.61
N LEU A 7 -13.55 7.09 -12.47
CA LEU A 7 -14.23 8.35 -12.13
C LEU A 7 -15.71 8.14 -11.77
N SER A 8 -16.39 7.25 -12.49
CA SER A 8 -17.77 6.87 -12.16
C SER A 8 -17.87 6.19 -10.81
N GLU A 9 -16.90 5.36 -10.46
CA GLU A 9 -16.84 4.69 -9.17
C GLU A 9 -16.57 5.66 -8.02
N LEU A 10 -15.60 6.55 -8.19
CA LEU A 10 -15.33 7.62 -7.22
C LEU A 10 -16.57 8.44 -6.91
N LYS A 11 -17.29 8.85 -7.96
CA LYS A 11 -18.53 9.64 -7.81
C LYS A 11 -19.65 8.85 -7.14
N LYS A 12 -19.87 7.59 -7.52
CA LYS A 12 -20.94 6.75 -6.95
C LYS A 12 -20.65 6.32 -5.52
N GLY A 13 -19.38 6.09 -5.22
CA GLY A 13 -18.94 5.65 -3.91
C GLY A 13 -18.89 6.74 -2.87
N ASP A 14 -19.04 8.01 -3.26
CA ASP A 14 -18.95 9.15 -2.36
C ASP A 14 -17.64 9.11 -1.53
N TYR A 15 -16.54 8.96 -2.24
CA TYR A 15 -15.20 8.91 -1.62
C TYR A 15 -14.71 10.32 -1.30
N GLU A 16 -14.10 10.47 -0.13
CA GLU A 16 -13.47 11.71 0.31
C GLU A 16 -12.03 11.83 -0.18
N TYR A 17 -11.32 10.70 -0.21
CA TYR A 17 -9.91 10.65 -0.60
C TYR A 17 -9.64 9.58 -1.66
N VAL A 18 -8.60 9.84 -2.44
CA VAL A 18 -7.90 8.84 -3.26
C VAL A 18 -6.49 8.69 -2.72
N ASP A 19 -6.12 7.46 -2.40
CA ASP A 19 -4.83 7.10 -1.81
C ASP A 19 -3.99 6.33 -2.83
N MET A 20 -2.93 6.98 -3.31
CA MET A 20 -2.02 6.40 -4.29
C MET A 20 -0.90 5.66 -3.58
N ARG A 21 -0.89 4.34 -3.69
CA ARG A 21 0.02 3.45 -2.96
C ARG A 21 1.12 2.92 -3.85
N PHE A 22 2.33 2.88 -3.31
CA PHE A 22 3.50 2.32 -3.97
C PHE A 22 4.43 1.69 -2.93
N THR A 23 5.32 0.82 -3.37
CA THR A 23 6.23 0.10 -2.47
C THR A 23 7.62 0.69 -2.56
N ASP A 24 8.26 0.96 -1.42
CA ASP A 24 9.66 1.39 -1.37
C ASP A 24 10.64 0.19 -1.49
N PRO A 25 11.96 0.44 -1.65
CA PRO A 25 12.96 -0.64 -1.75
C PRO A 25 13.07 -1.55 -0.53
N ARG A 26 12.53 -1.13 0.61
CA ARG A 26 12.50 -1.94 1.84
C ARG A 26 11.25 -2.81 1.97
N GLY A 27 10.33 -2.71 1.00
CA GLY A 27 9.04 -3.40 1.04
C GLY A 27 7.95 -2.68 1.82
N LYS A 28 8.22 -1.44 2.31
CA LYS A 28 7.20 -0.65 2.99
C LYS A 28 6.21 -0.08 1.98
N LEU A 29 4.92 -0.19 2.28
CA LEU A 29 3.87 0.48 1.54
C LEU A 29 3.90 1.98 1.87
N GLN A 30 4.23 2.78 0.88
CA GLN A 30 4.20 4.24 0.92
C GLN A 30 2.93 4.73 0.22
N HIS A 31 2.50 5.95 0.51
CA HIS A 31 1.31 6.50 -0.11
C HIS A 31 1.31 8.03 -0.21
N VAL A 32 0.48 8.54 -1.09
CA VAL A 32 0.12 9.95 -1.19
C VAL A 32 -1.40 10.03 -1.31
N SER A 33 -2.03 10.74 -0.39
CA SER A 33 -3.48 10.95 -0.38
C SER A 33 -3.83 12.29 -1.01
N VAL A 34 -4.86 12.29 -1.83
CA VAL A 34 -5.44 13.50 -2.45
C VAL A 34 -6.95 13.52 -2.22
N ILE A 35 -7.55 14.71 -2.20
CA ILE A 35 -9.00 14.85 -2.09
C ILE A 35 -9.64 14.28 -3.36
N ALA A 36 -10.67 13.45 -3.24
CA ALA A 36 -11.27 12.75 -4.37
C ALA A 36 -11.86 13.70 -5.43
N SER A 37 -12.30 14.90 -5.04
CA SER A 37 -12.79 15.94 -5.97
C SER A 37 -11.73 16.50 -6.91
N GLU A 38 -10.44 16.37 -6.56
CA GLU A 38 -9.31 16.80 -7.40
C GLU A 38 -8.89 15.75 -8.44
N VAL A 39 -9.45 14.54 -8.33
CA VAL A 39 -9.12 13.43 -9.23
C VAL A 39 -10.00 13.47 -10.46
N ASP A 40 -9.48 13.97 -11.54
CA ASP A 40 -10.09 14.04 -12.85
C ASP A 40 -9.46 13.10 -13.88
N GLU A 41 -9.88 13.22 -15.14
CA GLU A 41 -9.30 12.44 -16.25
C GLU A 41 -7.82 12.78 -16.46
N GLY A 42 -7.45 14.05 -16.32
CA GLY A 42 -6.08 14.54 -16.46
C GLY A 42 -5.17 13.94 -15.38
N PHE A 43 -5.64 13.93 -14.13
CA PHE A 43 -4.95 13.32 -13.01
C PHE A 43 -4.66 11.83 -13.27
N LEU A 44 -5.67 11.05 -13.62
CA LEU A 44 -5.53 9.60 -13.84
C LEU A 44 -4.70 9.26 -15.09
N LYS A 45 -4.65 10.16 -16.08
CA LYS A 45 -3.89 9.99 -17.31
C LYS A 45 -2.44 10.44 -17.17
N SER A 46 -2.20 11.55 -16.47
CA SER A 46 -0.87 12.15 -16.35
C SER A 46 -0.10 11.66 -15.12
N GLY A 47 -0.79 11.09 -14.14
CA GLY A 47 -0.22 10.71 -12.85
C GLY A 47 0.01 11.91 -11.93
N TRP A 48 0.56 11.63 -10.75
CA TRP A 48 0.80 12.61 -9.69
C TRP A 48 2.28 12.74 -9.37
N MET A 49 2.76 13.98 -9.29
CA MET A 49 4.15 14.27 -8.95
C MET A 49 4.38 14.15 -7.45
N PHE A 50 5.52 13.62 -7.06
CA PHE A 50 5.95 13.57 -5.66
C PHE A 50 7.47 13.65 -5.56
N ASP A 51 7.96 13.97 -4.35
CA ASP A 51 9.38 14.05 -4.05
C ASP A 51 9.98 12.68 -3.75
N GLY A 52 10.71 12.10 -4.70
CA GLY A 52 11.38 10.82 -4.55
C GLY A 52 12.56 10.84 -3.58
N SER A 53 13.09 12.01 -3.19
CA SER A 53 14.12 12.10 -2.15
C SER A 53 13.62 11.78 -0.75
N SER A 54 12.30 11.86 -0.56
CA SER A 54 11.62 11.42 0.67
C SER A 54 11.64 9.90 0.84
N ILE A 55 11.97 9.16 -0.21
CA ILE A 55 12.03 7.69 -0.19
C ILE A 55 13.48 7.24 -0.10
N ALA A 56 13.81 6.58 1.01
CA ALA A 56 15.17 6.12 1.25
C ALA A 56 15.69 5.20 0.13
N GLY A 57 16.83 5.57 -0.45
CA GLY A 57 17.49 4.79 -1.50
C GLY A 57 17.01 5.07 -2.93
N TRP A 58 16.11 6.05 -3.14
CA TRP A 58 15.65 6.41 -4.48
C TRP A 58 16.47 7.54 -5.10
N LYS A 59 16.09 8.77 -4.89
CA LYS A 59 16.68 9.94 -5.57
C LYS A 59 17.44 10.84 -4.60
N ALA A 60 18.39 11.59 -5.11
CA ALA A 60 18.97 12.71 -4.40
C ALA A 60 18.08 13.96 -4.55
N ILE A 61 18.22 14.92 -3.65
CA ILE A 61 17.36 16.11 -3.59
C ILE A 61 17.40 16.97 -4.86
N ASN A 62 18.51 16.95 -5.57
CA ASN A 62 18.70 17.70 -6.83
C ASN A 62 18.04 17.03 -8.06
N GLU A 63 17.52 15.81 -7.92
CA GLU A 63 16.85 15.05 -8.98
C GLU A 63 15.61 14.35 -8.41
N SER A 64 14.93 15.01 -7.49
CA SER A 64 13.92 14.35 -6.64
C SER A 64 12.57 14.12 -7.29
N ASP A 65 12.25 14.81 -8.36
CA ASP A 65 10.95 14.71 -9.02
C ASP A 65 10.69 13.32 -9.57
N MET A 66 9.59 12.73 -9.11
CA MET A 66 9.11 11.44 -9.53
C MET A 66 7.59 11.49 -9.76
N LYS A 67 7.06 10.50 -10.48
CA LYS A 67 5.64 10.46 -10.79
C LYS A 67 5.02 9.11 -10.45
N LEU A 68 3.86 9.16 -9.78
CA LEU A 68 3.00 8.01 -9.53
C LEU A 68 2.00 7.86 -10.67
N MET A 69 2.05 6.74 -11.37
CA MET A 69 1.10 6.39 -12.43
C MET A 69 0.14 5.32 -11.90
N PRO A 70 -1.14 5.67 -11.68
CA PRO A 70 -2.09 4.72 -11.10
C PRO A 70 -2.38 3.54 -12.03
N ASP A 71 -2.38 2.35 -11.46
CA ASP A 71 -2.90 1.15 -12.09
C ASP A 71 -4.43 1.12 -11.90
N LEU A 72 -5.15 1.41 -12.95
CA LEU A 72 -6.60 1.54 -12.90
C LEU A 72 -7.33 0.24 -12.55
N ASP A 73 -6.68 -0.92 -12.70
CA ASP A 73 -7.27 -2.21 -12.35
C ASP A 73 -7.07 -2.60 -10.87
N SER A 74 -6.30 -1.81 -10.13
CA SER A 74 -5.95 -2.07 -8.73
C SER A 74 -6.87 -1.40 -7.70
N GLY A 75 -7.93 -0.72 -8.14
CA GLY A 75 -8.76 0.12 -7.28
C GLY A 75 -9.60 -0.66 -6.26
N TYR A 76 -9.62 -0.20 -5.00
CA TYR A 76 -10.44 -0.77 -3.92
C TYR A 76 -10.74 0.27 -2.83
N LEU A 77 -11.82 0.03 -2.05
CA LEU A 77 -12.12 0.78 -0.84
C LEU A 77 -11.19 0.35 0.29
N ASP A 78 -10.51 1.30 0.96
CA ASP A 78 -9.79 1.00 2.20
C ASP A 78 -10.78 0.64 3.31
N PRO A 79 -10.63 -0.53 3.96
CA PRO A 79 -11.57 -0.96 4.98
C PRO A 79 -11.27 -0.40 6.38
N PHE A 80 -10.16 0.32 6.58
CA PHE A 80 -9.67 0.70 7.91
C PHE A 80 -9.76 2.20 8.18
N TYR A 81 -9.73 3.05 7.16
CA TYR A 81 -9.87 4.50 7.35
C TYR A 81 -11.31 4.88 7.73
N SER A 82 -11.45 5.86 8.61
CA SER A 82 -12.74 6.44 8.98
C SER A 82 -13.39 7.17 7.81
N GLU A 83 -12.59 7.91 7.06
CA GLU A 83 -13.00 8.60 5.85
C GLU A 83 -12.95 7.66 4.65
N LYS A 84 -13.99 7.68 3.83
CA LYS A 84 -14.07 6.84 2.64
C LYS A 84 -12.92 7.11 1.68
N THR A 85 -11.99 6.19 1.62
CA THR A 85 -10.75 6.31 0.84
C THR A 85 -10.70 5.24 -0.26
N TYR A 86 -10.53 5.70 -1.50
CA TYR A 86 -10.31 4.81 -2.65
C TYR A 86 -8.81 4.64 -2.90
N CYS A 87 -8.32 3.42 -2.80
CA CYS A 87 -6.92 3.13 -2.99
C CYS A 87 -6.61 2.69 -4.41
N LEU A 88 -5.50 3.18 -4.96
CA LEU A 88 -4.93 2.77 -6.22
C LEU A 88 -3.45 2.43 -6.04
N HIS A 89 -3.03 1.25 -6.48
CA HIS A 89 -1.60 0.96 -6.58
C HIS A 89 -1.01 1.69 -7.79
N CYS A 90 0.21 2.21 -7.61
CA CYS A 90 0.87 3.01 -8.64
C CYS A 90 2.19 2.39 -9.08
N ASN A 91 2.50 2.55 -10.34
CA ASN A 91 3.86 2.42 -10.85
C ASN A 91 4.59 3.75 -10.67
N VAL A 92 5.86 3.69 -10.34
CA VAL A 92 6.70 4.88 -10.27
C VAL A 92 7.44 5.07 -11.58
N VAL A 93 7.37 6.28 -12.13
CA VAL A 93 7.98 6.60 -13.43
C VAL A 93 8.85 7.86 -13.36
N GLU A 94 9.82 7.91 -14.24
CA GLU A 94 10.64 9.11 -14.48
C GLU A 94 9.79 10.17 -15.21
N PRO A 95 9.63 11.37 -14.67
CA PRO A 95 8.73 12.38 -15.23
C PRO A 95 9.04 12.77 -16.67
N GLU A 96 10.33 12.93 -17.00
CA GLU A 96 10.80 13.39 -18.29
C GLU A 96 10.58 12.36 -19.40
N THR A 97 10.76 11.09 -19.08
CA THR A 97 10.75 10.01 -20.08
C THR A 97 9.48 9.16 -20.04
N GLY A 98 8.73 9.23 -18.96
CA GLY A 98 7.59 8.34 -18.69
C GLY A 98 7.98 6.87 -18.51
N LYS A 99 9.28 6.55 -18.43
CA LYS A 99 9.76 5.18 -18.25
C LYS A 99 9.60 4.74 -16.80
N LEU A 100 9.34 3.46 -16.61
CA LEU A 100 9.29 2.83 -15.28
C LEU A 100 10.61 3.05 -14.54
N TYR A 101 10.52 3.49 -13.28
CA TYR A 101 11.69 3.71 -12.45
C TYR A 101 12.39 2.40 -12.08
N GLY A 102 13.71 2.36 -12.26
CA GLY A 102 14.49 1.14 -12.14
C GLY A 102 14.52 0.51 -10.75
N ARG A 103 14.36 1.33 -9.69
CA ARG A 103 14.36 0.88 -8.28
C ARG A 103 12.97 0.71 -7.67
N ASP A 104 11.93 0.89 -8.46
CA ASP A 104 10.58 0.58 -8.04
C ASP A 104 10.37 -0.95 -8.06
N PRO A 105 9.99 -1.57 -6.91
CA PRO A 105 9.75 -3.00 -6.84
C PRO A 105 8.67 -3.49 -7.81
N ARG A 106 7.60 -2.71 -8.00
CA ARG A 106 6.53 -3.03 -8.95
C ARG A 106 7.05 -3.03 -10.40
N SER A 107 7.89 -2.06 -10.74
CA SER A 107 8.58 -2.02 -12.05
C SER A 107 9.50 -3.20 -12.27
N THR A 108 10.14 -3.70 -11.21
CA THR A 108 10.96 -4.92 -11.26
C THR A 108 10.11 -6.15 -11.57
N ALA A 109 8.95 -6.29 -10.95
CA ALA A 109 8.00 -7.37 -11.23
C ALA A 109 7.50 -7.32 -12.68
N ILE A 110 7.16 -6.13 -13.20
CA ILE A 110 6.77 -5.93 -14.60
C ILE A 110 7.87 -6.40 -15.55
N ARG A 111 9.12 -5.99 -15.32
CA ARG A 111 10.26 -6.42 -16.14
C ARG A 111 10.48 -7.93 -16.08
N ALA A 112 10.28 -8.56 -14.92
CA ALA A 112 10.41 -10.00 -14.76
C ALA A 112 9.32 -10.75 -15.57
N GLU A 113 8.09 -10.24 -15.55
CA GLU A 113 7.01 -10.82 -16.36
C GLU A 113 7.25 -10.66 -17.87
N GLU A 114 7.73 -9.50 -18.30
CA GLU A 114 8.13 -9.26 -19.69
C GLU A 114 9.27 -10.19 -20.12
N HIS A 115 10.25 -10.40 -19.24
CA HIS A 115 11.37 -11.32 -19.49
C HIS A 115 10.87 -12.77 -19.67
N LEU A 116 9.98 -13.23 -18.79
CA LEU A 116 9.37 -14.56 -18.90
C LEU A 116 8.71 -14.76 -20.27
N LYS A 117 7.92 -13.79 -20.72
CA LYS A 117 7.27 -13.82 -22.03
C LYS A 117 8.30 -13.82 -23.18
N LYS A 118 9.35 -13.00 -23.08
CA LYS A 118 10.41 -12.87 -24.09
C LYS A 118 11.23 -14.15 -24.24
N THR A 119 11.53 -14.82 -23.15
CA THR A 119 12.30 -16.09 -23.18
C THR A 119 11.49 -17.28 -23.67
N LYS A 120 10.16 -17.16 -23.76
CA LYS A 120 9.22 -18.22 -24.15
C LYS A 120 9.24 -19.45 -23.24
N ILE A 121 9.83 -19.35 -22.05
CA ILE A 121 9.82 -20.42 -21.04
C ILE A 121 8.40 -20.58 -20.45
N GLY A 122 7.68 -19.48 -20.31
CA GLY A 122 6.30 -19.44 -19.83
C GLY A 122 5.56 -18.20 -20.29
N THR A 123 4.23 -18.23 -20.19
CA THR A 123 3.36 -17.09 -20.54
C THR A 123 2.83 -16.36 -19.31
N LYS A 124 2.82 -17.04 -18.16
CA LYS A 124 2.32 -16.53 -16.88
C LYS A 124 3.15 -17.08 -15.73
N ALA A 125 3.33 -16.27 -14.70
CA ALA A 125 3.80 -16.67 -13.38
C ALA A 125 2.62 -16.61 -12.40
N PHE A 126 2.50 -17.61 -11.53
CA PHE A 126 1.51 -17.65 -10.47
C PHE A 126 2.23 -17.58 -9.13
N PHE A 127 1.73 -16.75 -8.23
CA PHE A 127 2.25 -16.58 -6.89
C PHE A 127 1.12 -16.87 -5.90
N GLY A 128 1.44 -17.59 -4.83
CA GLY A 128 0.53 -17.84 -3.71
C GLY A 128 1.04 -17.11 -2.47
N PRO A 129 0.62 -15.87 -2.20
CA PRO A 129 1.05 -15.17 -1.00
C PRO A 129 0.44 -15.80 0.24
N GLU A 130 1.25 -15.90 1.30
CA GLU A 130 0.82 -16.34 2.62
C GLU A 130 0.99 -15.16 3.59
N ALA A 131 -0.09 -14.39 3.77
CA ALA A 131 -0.08 -13.25 4.67
C ALA A 131 -0.27 -13.72 6.12
N GLU A 132 0.74 -13.52 6.96
CA GLU A 132 0.72 -13.86 8.37
C GLU A 132 0.53 -12.59 9.22
N PHE A 133 -0.33 -12.66 10.22
CA PHE A 133 -0.60 -11.54 11.12
C PHE A 133 -1.07 -12.04 12.49
N PHE A 134 -0.94 -11.19 13.50
CA PHE A 134 -1.50 -11.43 14.82
C PHE A 134 -2.81 -10.68 15.00
N LEU A 135 -3.73 -11.27 15.75
CA LEU A 135 -4.93 -10.62 16.27
C LEU A 135 -4.74 -10.35 17.76
N PHE A 136 -5.07 -9.14 18.17
CA PHE A 136 -5.04 -8.74 19.58
C PHE A 136 -6.42 -8.27 20.03
N ASP A 137 -6.74 -8.46 21.30
CA ASP A 137 -7.97 -7.95 21.91
C ASP A 137 -7.86 -6.44 22.16
N ASP A 138 -6.67 -5.96 22.51
CA ASP A 138 -6.39 -4.53 22.68
C ASP A 138 -4.98 -4.18 22.22
N VAL A 139 -4.83 -3.01 21.61
CA VAL A 139 -3.54 -2.46 21.20
C VAL A 139 -3.48 -0.99 21.60
N LYS A 140 -2.54 -0.66 22.49
CA LYS A 140 -2.22 0.70 22.85
C LYS A 140 -0.84 1.06 22.31
N PHE A 141 -0.70 2.22 21.71
CA PHE A 141 0.61 2.68 21.25
C PHE A 141 0.77 4.19 21.41
N SER A 142 2.02 4.59 21.55
CA SER A 142 2.42 6.00 21.50
C SER A 142 3.65 6.13 20.63
N ASN A 143 3.60 7.07 19.70
CA ASN A 143 4.73 7.39 18.82
C ASN A 143 4.95 8.90 18.82
N ALA A 144 5.74 9.37 19.78
CA ALA A 144 6.10 10.76 19.95
C ALA A 144 7.61 10.94 19.75
N MET A 145 8.06 12.19 19.55
CA MET A 145 9.47 12.53 19.32
C MET A 145 10.40 12.02 20.42
N ASN A 146 9.94 11.98 21.66
CA ASN A 146 10.71 11.64 22.85
C ASN A 146 10.38 10.27 23.45
N LYS A 147 9.36 9.57 22.92
CA LYS A 147 8.91 8.29 23.46
C LYS A 147 8.20 7.46 22.42
N VAL A 148 8.61 6.19 22.31
CA VAL A 148 7.85 5.18 21.58
C VAL A 148 7.50 4.06 22.55
N SER A 149 6.25 3.63 22.58
CA SER A 149 5.79 2.52 23.40
C SER A 149 4.62 1.81 22.72
N PHE A 150 4.48 0.53 23.00
CA PHE A 150 3.29 -0.24 22.68
C PHE A 150 2.95 -1.19 23.81
N GLU A 151 1.69 -1.53 23.94
CA GLU A 151 1.15 -2.55 24.82
C GLU A 151 0.09 -3.31 24.04
N VAL A 152 0.12 -4.60 24.08
CA VAL A 152 -0.85 -5.48 23.42
C VAL A 152 -1.45 -6.43 24.41
N ASP A 153 -2.71 -6.79 24.23
CA ASP A 153 -3.41 -7.75 25.05
C ASP A 153 -4.12 -8.78 24.20
N ALA A 154 -4.08 -10.04 24.65
CA ALA A 154 -4.80 -11.13 24.02
C ALA A 154 -5.21 -12.14 25.09
N MET A 155 -6.48 -12.48 25.18
CA MET A 155 -7.04 -13.31 26.23
C MET A 155 -6.44 -14.71 26.31
N ASP A 156 -6.01 -15.26 25.21
CA ASP A 156 -5.38 -16.59 25.12
C ASP A 156 -3.84 -16.56 25.23
N ALA A 157 -3.25 -15.40 25.42
CA ALA A 157 -1.83 -15.26 25.66
C ALA A 157 -1.49 -15.49 27.14
N SER A 158 -0.29 -16.02 27.43
CA SER A 158 0.20 -16.22 28.80
C SER A 158 0.46 -14.91 29.56
N TRP A 159 0.50 -13.80 28.85
CA TRP A 159 0.73 -12.44 29.37
C TRP A 159 -0.53 -11.56 29.29
N ASN A 160 -1.72 -12.16 29.15
CA ASN A 160 -2.99 -11.42 29.15
C ASN A 160 -3.22 -10.66 30.46
N THR A 161 -4.07 -9.62 30.39
CA THR A 161 -4.38 -8.78 31.54
C THR A 161 -5.64 -9.22 32.30
N ASP A 162 -6.27 -10.34 31.93
CA ASP A 162 -7.57 -10.81 32.43
C ASP A 162 -8.73 -9.82 32.15
N THR A 163 -8.53 -8.86 31.25
CA THR A 163 -9.56 -7.91 30.85
C THR A 163 -10.53 -8.56 29.87
N SER A 164 -11.84 -8.38 30.11
CA SER A 164 -12.88 -8.76 29.14
C SER A 164 -13.16 -7.61 28.18
N TYR A 165 -13.18 -7.90 26.89
CA TYR A 165 -13.48 -6.95 25.83
C TYR A 165 -14.89 -7.14 25.30
N GLU A 166 -15.54 -6.05 24.85
CA GLU A 166 -16.93 -6.07 24.39
C GLU A 166 -17.18 -7.05 23.24
N MET A 167 -16.22 -7.16 22.33
CA MET A 167 -16.29 -8.09 21.21
C MET A 167 -15.88 -9.52 21.57
N GLY A 168 -15.42 -9.75 22.79
CA GLY A 168 -14.92 -11.03 23.24
C GLY A 168 -13.59 -11.43 22.62
N ASN A 169 -13.07 -12.57 23.07
CA ASN A 169 -11.86 -13.15 22.51
C ASN A 169 -12.16 -13.91 21.23
N MET A 170 -11.40 -13.68 20.20
CA MET A 170 -11.52 -14.33 18.91
C MET A 170 -10.70 -15.63 18.81
N GLY A 171 -10.17 -16.13 19.91
CA GLY A 171 -9.50 -17.43 19.98
C GLY A 171 -8.21 -17.48 19.19
N HIS A 172 -7.37 -16.45 19.28
CA HIS A 172 -6.14 -16.40 18.54
C HIS A 172 -4.93 -16.14 19.41
N SER A 173 -4.00 -17.09 19.45
CA SER A 173 -2.82 -17.00 20.30
C SER A 173 -1.62 -16.42 19.55
N PRO A 174 -1.10 -15.26 19.98
CA PRO A 174 0.16 -14.71 19.47
C PRO A 174 1.37 -15.32 20.19
N GLY A 175 1.41 -16.63 20.33
CA GLY A 175 2.53 -17.32 20.97
C GLY A 175 3.89 -17.04 20.31
N VAL A 176 4.96 -17.54 20.92
CA VAL A 176 6.28 -17.49 20.31
C VAL A 176 6.23 -18.24 18.98
N LYS A 177 6.43 -17.53 17.89
CA LYS A 177 6.46 -18.14 16.58
C LYS A 177 7.78 -18.89 16.39
N GLY A 178 7.69 -20.20 16.19
CA GLY A 178 8.81 -21.10 16.03
C GLY A 178 8.87 -21.85 14.71
N GLY A 179 8.17 -21.49 13.70
CA GLY A 179 8.04 -22.29 12.49
C GLY A 179 7.07 -23.47 12.68
N TYR A 180 7.11 -24.41 11.79
CA TYR A 180 6.24 -25.61 11.88
C TYR A 180 6.63 -26.52 13.00
#